data_700d9b9008afab439412248aa5e175d3
#
_entry.id   700d9b9008afab439412248aa5e175d3
#
_cell.length_a   1.000
_cell.length_b   1.000
_cell.length_c   1.000
_cell.angle_alpha   90.00
_cell.angle_beta   90.00
_cell.angle_gamma   90.00
#
_symmetry.space_group_name_H-M   'P 1'
#
loop_
_entity.id
_entity.type
_entity.pdbx_description
1 polymer ?
#
loop_
_entity_poly.entity_id
_entity_poly.type
_entity_poly.pdbx_seq_one_letter_code
_entity_poly.pdbx_strand_id
1 'polypeptide(L)'
;CVNDAYLAIWDTISCYNPDHLVSFVIKVVRNISINRYHYNTRKKRNSIYTECLDELRELPGRGLTDETFEAKEAVTAINDYLRTLDKQARLIFIGRYWYAESYKSLSEETGMKGGAIRTRLHRLRADLYRYLEKRGVIVC
;
A
#
# COMPACT_ATOMS: atom_id res chain seq x y z
N CYS A 1 0.90 -10.00 17.23
CA CYS A 1 0.80 -9.78 15.77
C CYS A 1 1.23 -10.99 14.94
N VAL A 2 2.36 -11.67 15.27
CA VAL A 2 2.83 -12.82 14.47
C VAL A 2 1.83 -13.99 14.54
N ASN A 3 1.40 -14.37 15.74
CA ASN A 3 0.41 -15.42 15.93
C ASN A 3 -0.94 -15.07 15.29
N ASP A 4 -1.36 -13.81 15.39
CA ASP A 4 -2.59 -13.35 14.76
C ASP A 4 -2.50 -13.45 13.23
N ALA A 5 -1.30 -13.20 12.67
CA ALA A 5 -1.04 -13.33 11.24
C ALA A 5 -1.11 -14.80 10.80
N TYR A 6 -0.51 -15.72 11.55
CA TYR A 6 -0.60 -17.15 11.26
C TYR A 6 -2.05 -17.66 11.29
N LEU A 7 -2.83 -17.30 12.31
CA LEU A 7 -4.24 -17.67 12.41
C LEU A 7 -5.06 -17.11 11.25
N ALA A 8 -4.88 -15.82 10.92
CA ALA A 8 -5.59 -15.20 9.82
C ALA A 8 -5.24 -15.81 8.46
N ILE A 9 -3.97 -16.18 8.24
CA ILE A 9 -3.54 -16.90 7.04
C ILE A 9 -4.20 -18.27 6.98
N TRP A 10 -4.16 -19.02 8.09
CA TRP A 10 -4.73 -20.36 8.18
C TRP A 10 -6.23 -20.38 7.88
N ASP A 11 -6.97 -19.47 8.50
CA ASP A 11 -8.42 -19.38 8.32
C ASP A 11 -8.83 -18.94 6.91
N THR A 12 -7.98 -18.14 6.27
CA THR A 12 -8.32 -17.52 4.97
C THR A 12 -7.82 -18.36 3.80
N ILE A 13 -6.71 -19.08 3.94
CA ILE A 13 -6.08 -19.82 2.84
C ILE A 13 -6.96 -20.97 2.33
N SER A 14 -7.73 -21.59 3.21
CA SER A 14 -8.66 -22.67 2.87
C SER A 14 -9.84 -22.20 2.01
N CYS A 15 -10.23 -20.93 2.17
CA CYS A 15 -11.36 -20.34 1.45
C CYS A 15 -10.92 -19.54 0.22
N TYR A 16 -9.69 -19.07 0.23
CA TYR A 16 -9.14 -18.19 -0.81
C TYR A 16 -7.84 -18.80 -1.35
N ASN A 17 -7.93 -19.52 -2.48
CA ASN A 17 -6.75 -20.09 -3.14
C ASN A 17 -5.95 -18.98 -3.86
N PRO A 18 -4.93 -18.37 -3.23
CA PRO A 18 -4.23 -17.25 -3.82
C PRO A 18 -3.27 -17.72 -4.90
N ASP A 19 -3.29 -17.09 -6.06
CA ASP A 19 -2.36 -17.37 -7.17
C ASP A 19 -0.89 -17.16 -6.74
N HIS A 20 -0.66 -16.25 -5.77
CA HIS A 20 0.67 -15.91 -5.24
C HIS A 20 0.65 -15.88 -3.70
N LEU A 21 1.10 -16.97 -3.09
CA LEU A 21 1.08 -17.16 -1.64
C LEU A 21 1.89 -16.09 -0.88
N VAL A 22 3.09 -15.76 -1.38
CA VAL A 22 3.97 -14.77 -0.71
C VAL A 22 3.32 -13.39 -0.68
N SER A 23 2.76 -12.93 -1.79
CA SER A 23 2.04 -11.65 -1.87
C SER A 23 0.82 -11.62 -0.96
N PHE A 24 0.10 -12.73 -0.86
CA PHE A 24 -1.03 -12.90 0.05
C PHE A 24 -0.59 -12.79 1.52
N VAL A 25 0.46 -13.50 1.91
CA VAL A 25 1.01 -13.48 3.28
C VAL A 25 1.47 -12.07 3.65
N ILE A 26 2.24 -11.41 2.78
CA ILE A 26 2.71 -10.02 2.99
C ILE A 26 1.51 -9.09 3.21
N LYS A 27 0.46 -9.24 2.41
CA LYS A 27 -0.76 -8.44 2.53
C LYS A 27 -1.45 -8.66 3.88
N VAL A 28 -1.60 -9.91 4.32
CA VAL A 28 -2.23 -10.25 5.60
C VAL A 28 -1.41 -9.70 6.77
N VAL A 29 -0.08 -9.94 6.77
CA VAL A 29 0.83 -9.45 7.82
C VAL A 29 0.80 -7.93 7.91
N ARG A 30 0.89 -7.25 6.76
CA ARG A 30 0.81 -5.80 6.71
C ARG A 30 -0.51 -5.28 7.29
N ASN A 31 -1.63 -5.86 6.90
CA ASN A 31 -2.94 -5.47 7.40
C ASN A 31 -3.04 -5.60 8.92
N ILE A 32 -2.58 -6.72 9.47
CA ILE A 32 -2.61 -6.96 10.92
C ILE A 32 -1.70 -5.98 11.66
N SER A 33 -0.49 -5.75 11.14
CA SER A 33 0.47 -4.83 11.74
C SER A 33 -0.04 -3.40 11.81
N ILE A 34 -0.62 -2.91 10.72
CA ILE A 34 -1.20 -1.59 10.65
C ILE A 34 -2.46 -1.50 11.54
N ASN A 35 -3.33 -2.56 11.58
CA ASN A 35 -4.49 -2.62 12.48
C ASN A 35 -4.05 -2.49 13.94
N ARG A 36 -2.98 -3.17 14.31
CA ARG A 36 -2.43 -3.09 15.65
C ARG A 36 -1.89 -1.71 15.97
N TYR A 37 -1.21 -1.08 15.01
CA TYR A 37 -0.76 0.30 15.12
C TYR A 37 -1.93 1.26 15.39
N HIS A 38 -2.99 1.21 14.58
CA HIS A 38 -4.17 2.04 14.77
C HIS A 38 -4.94 1.74 16.06
N TYR A 39 -5.00 0.48 16.47
CA TYR A 39 -5.57 0.10 17.76
C TYR A 39 -4.80 0.74 18.92
N ASN A 40 -3.48 0.64 18.89
CA ASN A 40 -2.61 1.18 19.93
C ASN A 40 -2.61 2.72 19.98
N THR A 41 -2.82 3.37 18.82
CA THR A 41 -2.91 4.83 18.73
C THR A 41 -4.33 5.37 18.97
N ARG A 42 -5.27 4.52 19.40
CA ARG A 42 -6.70 4.86 19.62
C ARG A 42 -7.41 5.47 18.42
N LYS A 43 -6.85 5.34 17.22
CA LYS A 43 -7.56 5.71 16.00
C LYS A 43 -8.64 4.67 15.75
N LYS A 44 -9.90 5.11 15.53
CA LYS A 44 -11.06 4.23 15.33
C LYS A 44 -10.73 3.14 14.31
N ARG A 45 -11.08 1.89 14.64
CA ARG A 45 -11.15 0.77 13.69
C ARG A 45 -11.93 1.22 12.47
N ASN A 46 -11.29 1.37 11.35
CA ASN A 46 -12.02 1.83 10.16
C ASN A 46 -11.61 1.00 8.94
N SER A 47 -12.54 0.87 8.04
CA SER A 47 -12.41 0.36 6.68
C SER A 47 -11.31 1.03 5.83
N ILE A 48 -10.58 2.00 6.38
CA ILE A 48 -9.49 2.75 5.75
C ILE A 48 -8.44 1.83 5.10
N TYR A 49 -8.17 0.66 5.74
CA TYR A 49 -7.30 -0.35 5.17
C TYR A 49 -7.80 -0.95 3.89
N THR A 50 -9.08 -1.39 3.87
CA THR A 50 -9.73 -1.95 2.69
C THR A 50 -9.74 -0.89 1.61
N GLU A 51 -10.10 0.34 1.96
CA GLU A 51 -10.08 1.47 1.03
C GLU A 51 -8.69 1.74 0.44
N CYS A 52 -7.63 1.76 1.27
CA CYS A 52 -6.27 1.94 0.78
C CYS A 52 -5.80 0.79 -0.13
N LEU A 53 -6.18 -0.44 0.21
CA LEU A 53 -5.82 -1.60 -0.60
C LEU A 53 -6.60 -1.64 -1.91
N ASP A 54 -7.86 -1.25 -1.89
CA ASP A 54 -8.68 -1.19 -3.09
C ASP A 54 -8.18 -0.10 -4.04
N GLU A 55 -7.77 1.07 -3.51
CA GLU A 55 -7.10 2.10 -4.30
C GLU A 55 -5.81 1.60 -4.97
N LEU A 56 -5.05 0.72 -4.30
CA LEU A 56 -3.85 0.13 -4.88
C LEU A 56 -4.16 -0.98 -5.90
N ARG A 57 -5.30 -1.66 -5.74
CA ARG A 57 -5.76 -2.68 -6.71
C ARG A 57 -6.21 -2.09 -8.04
N GLU A 58 -6.62 -0.84 -8.06
CA GLU A 58 -6.95 -0.12 -9.29
C GLU A 58 -5.73 0.13 -10.19
N LEU A 59 -4.51 -0.09 -9.66
CA LEU A 59 -3.31 -0.09 -10.48
C LEU A 59 -3.30 -1.35 -11.34
N PRO A 60 -3.36 -1.22 -12.68
CA PRO A 60 -3.21 -2.36 -13.56
C PRO A 60 -1.79 -2.92 -13.37
N GLY A 61 -1.70 -4.14 -12.92
CA GLY A 61 -0.42 -4.82 -12.72
C GLY A 61 -0.67 -6.24 -12.26
N ARG A 62 -0.12 -7.21 -12.98
CA ARG A 62 0.02 -8.57 -12.49
C ARG A 62 0.92 -8.52 -11.26
N GLY A 63 0.47 -9.17 -10.19
CA GLY A 63 1.22 -9.23 -8.93
C GLY A 63 2.68 -9.61 -9.17
N LEU A 64 3.55 -9.00 -8.38
CA LEU A 64 4.97 -9.33 -8.33
C LEU A 64 5.10 -10.86 -8.18
N THR A 65 5.54 -11.49 -9.22
CA THR A 65 5.80 -12.93 -9.24
C THR A 65 7.07 -13.24 -8.45
N ASP A 66 7.03 -14.29 -7.82
CA ASP A 66 7.76 -15.08 -6.87
C ASP A 66 9.29 -15.14 -6.95
N GLU A 67 10.01 -14.06 -7.19
CA GLU A 67 11.46 -14.12 -7.04
C GLU A 67 12.03 -12.96 -6.22
N THR A 68 12.85 -13.31 -5.25
CA THR A 68 13.49 -12.38 -4.29
C THR A 68 14.33 -11.28 -4.94
N PHE A 69 14.73 -11.46 -6.21
CA PHE A 69 15.47 -10.47 -6.98
C PHE A 69 14.55 -9.40 -7.56
N GLU A 70 13.45 -9.80 -8.20
CA GLU A 70 12.44 -8.89 -8.78
C GLU A 70 11.79 -8.04 -7.69
N ALA A 71 11.54 -8.63 -6.51
CA ALA A 71 11.01 -7.88 -5.38
C ALA A 71 11.98 -6.79 -4.87
N LYS A 72 13.28 -7.06 -4.85
CA LYS A 72 14.30 -6.08 -4.47
C LYS A 72 14.40 -4.94 -5.50
N GLU A 73 14.34 -5.27 -6.77
CA GLU A 73 14.35 -4.29 -7.84
C GLU A 73 13.12 -3.40 -7.81
N ALA A 74 11.94 -3.98 -7.57
CA ALA A 74 10.71 -3.23 -7.39
C ALA A 74 10.76 -2.28 -6.19
N VAL A 75 11.27 -2.75 -5.04
CA VAL A 75 11.43 -1.90 -3.85
C VAL A 75 12.41 -0.75 -4.13
N THR A 76 13.50 -1.02 -4.81
CA THR A 76 14.48 0.02 -5.18
C THR A 76 13.85 1.05 -6.12
N ALA A 77 13.12 0.60 -7.15
CA ALA A 77 12.44 1.48 -8.08
C ALA A 77 11.38 2.36 -7.41
N ILE A 78 10.60 1.79 -6.48
CA ILE A 78 9.61 2.55 -5.69
C ILE A 78 10.30 3.60 -4.81
N ASN A 79 11.38 3.23 -4.13
CA ASN A 79 12.12 4.16 -3.30
C ASN A 79 12.74 5.31 -4.12
N ASP A 80 13.26 5.00 -5.30
CA ASP A 80 13.79 6.01 -6.21
C ASP A 80 12.69 6.97 -6.68
N TYR A 81 11.52 6.42 -7.04
CA TYR A 81 10.37 7.26 -7.38
C TYR A 81 9.96 8.17 -6.23
N LEU A 82 9.85 7.63 -5.01
CA LEU A 82 9.49 8.43 -3.84
C LEU A 82 10.50 9.56 -3.56
N ARG A 83 11.78 9.37 -3.90
CA ARG A 83 12.81 10.42 -3.78
C ARG A 83 12.61 11.56 -4.78
N THR A 84 12.01 11.29 -5.93
CA THR A 84 11.72 12.33 -6.93
C THR A 84 10.55 13.23 -6.53
N LEU A 85 9.70 12.79 -5.61
CA LEU A 85 8.53 13.53 -5.17
C LEU A 85 8.92 14.69 -4.24
N ASP A 86 8.16 15.78 -4.34
CA ASP A 86 8.23 16.85 -3.34
C ASP A 86 7.84 16.33 -1.94
N LYS A 87 8.25 17.06 -0.91
CA LYS A 87 8.05 16.67 0.49
C LYS A 87 6.58 16.39 0.81
N GLN A 88 5.67 17.22 0.30
CA GLN A 88 4.25 17.09 0.60
C GLN A 88 3.61 15.91 -0.13
N ALA A 89 3.98 15.68 -1.42
CA ALA A 89 3.52 14.51 -2.18
C ALA A 89 4.00 13.20 -1.55
N ARG A 90 5.27 13.17 -1.12
CA ARG A 90 5.85 12.02 -0.44
C ARG A 90 5.14 11.74 0.88
N LEU A 91 4.85 12.78 1.68
CA LEU A 91 4.15 12.65 2.95
C LEU A 91 2.75 12.06 2.78
N ILE A 92 1.95 12.61 1.86
CA ILE A 92 0.59 12.10 1.62
C ILE A 92 0.60 10.68 1.04
N PHE A 93 1.58 10.35 0.17
CA PHE A 93 1.69 9.01 -0.41
C PHE A 93 2.07 7.97 0.64
N ILE A 94 3.13 8.22 1.42
CA ILE A 94 3.57 7.31 2.48
C ILE A 94 2.52 7.24 3.59
N GLY A 95 1.96 8.37 4.02
CA GLY A 95 0.89 8.41 5.01
C GLY A 95 -0.30 7.55 4.61
N ARG A 96 -0.74 7.68 3.35
CA ARG A 96 -1.90 6.92 2.87
C ARG A 96 -1.61 5.44 2.71
N TYR A 97 -0.53 5.07 2.00
CA TYR A 97 -0.32 3.68 1.56
C TYR A 97 0.59 2.86 2.49
N TRP A 98 1.43 3.51 3.27
CA TRP A 98 2.27 2.81 4.24
C TRP A 98 1.66 2.79 5.63
N TYR A 99 1.19 3.95 6.11
CA TYR A 99 0.59 4.09 7.44
C TYR A 99 -0.94 3.98 7.44
N ALA A 100 -1.58 3.85 6.29
CA ALA A 100 -3.03 3.81 6.13
C ALA A 100 -3.76 4.98 6.82
N GLU A 101 -3.21 6.18 6.69
CA GLU A 101 -3.80 7.39 7.23
C GLU A 101 -5.11 7.74 6.52
N SER A 102 -6.06 8.27 7.28
CA SER A 102 -7.31 8.77 6.68
C SER A 102 -7.07 10.08 5.93
N TYR A 103 -7.92 10.37 4.95
CA TYR A 103 -7.90 11.66 4.27
C TYR A 103 -8.07 12.84 5.24
N LYS A 104 -8.83 12.62 6.32
CA LYS A 104 -8.99 13.62 7.38
C LYS A 104 -7.68 13.87 8.12
N SER A 105 -6.99 12.82 8.53
CA SER A 105 -5.69 12.92 9.21
C SER A 105 -4.65 13.62 8.33
N LEU A 106 -4.56 13.21 7.05
CA LEU A 106 -3.66 13.84 6.09
C LEU A 106 -4.02 15.30 5.81
N SER A 107 -5.31 15.64 5.82
CA SER A 107 -5.79 17.02 5.67
C SER A 107 -5.37 17.90 6.85
N GLU A 108 -5.48 17.37 8.06
CA GLU A 108 -5.05 18.06 9.28
C GLU A 108 -3.53 18.28 9.31
N GLU A 109 -2.76 17.29 8.86
CA GLU A 109 -1.30 17.35 8.84
C GLU A 109 -0.74 18.26 7.74
N THR A 110 -1.36 18.22 6.55
CA THR A 110 -0.84 18.95 5.37
C THR A 110 -1.49 20.29 5.12
N GLY A 111 -2.62 20.57 5.76
CA GLY A 111 -3.45 21.75 5.47
C GLY A 111 -4.21 21.66 4.14
N MET A 112 -4.10 20.56 3.41
CA MET A 112 -4.78 20.37 2.12
C MET A 112 -6.21 19.86 2.33
N LYS A 113 -7.14 20.28 1.46
CA LYS A 113 -8.49 19.70 1.44
C LYS A 113 -8.44 18.22 1.06
N GLY A 114 -9.22 17.37 1.72
CA GLY A 114 -9.24 15.91 1.47
C GLY A 114 -9.50 15.52 0.00
N GLY A 115 -10.35 16.28 -0.71
CA GLY A 115 -10.57 16.10 -2.15
C GLY A 115 -9.33 16.36 -2.99
N ALA A 116 -8.54 17.38 -2.64
CA ALA A 116 -7.28 17.69 -3.32
C ALA A 116 -6.23 16.59 -3.07
N ILE A 117 -6.17 16.07 -1.84
CA ILE A 117 -5.30 14.93 -1.49
C ILE A 117 -5.67 13.70 -2.34
N ARG A 118 -6.97 13.37 -2.44
CA ARG A 118 -7.45 12.25 -3.25
C ARG A 118 -7.04 12.38 -4.71
N THR A 119 -7.26 13.55 -5.31
CA THR A 119 -6.87 13.82 -6.70
C THR A 119 -5.36 13.72 -6.89
N ARG A 120 -4.59 14.25 -5.95
CA ARG A 120 -3.13 14.20 -6.02
C ARG A 120 -2.60 12.75 -5.90
N LEU A 121 -3.14 11.97 -4.98
CA LEU A 121 -2.80 10.54 -4.84
C LEU A 121 -3.16 9.73 -6.09
N HIS A 122 -4.30 10.00 -6.71
CA HIS A 122 -4.67 9.36 -7.98
C HIS A 122 -3.61 9.63 -9.06
N ARG A 123 -3.16 10.88 -9.21
CA ARG A 123 -2.10 11.23 -10.17
C ARG A 123 -0.77 10.57 -9.82
N LEU A 124 -0.37 10.59 -8.54
CA LEU A 124 0.86 9.95 -8.09
C LEU A 124 0.88 8.43 -8.35
N ARG A 125 -0.26 7.74 -8.20
CA ARG A 125 -0.37 6.33 -8.58
C ARG A 125 -0.14 6.12 -10.07
N ALA A 126 -0.80 6.90 -10.90
CA ALA A 126 -0.64 6.81 -12.36
C ALA A 126 0.80 7.11 -12.80
N ASP A 127 1.46 8.07 -12.13
CA ASP A 127 2.85 8.41 -12.42
C ASP A 127 3.81 7.32 -11.95
N LEU A 128 3.59 6.74 -10.77
CA LEU A 128 4.34 5.59 -10.27
C LEU A 128 4.24 4.41 -11.22
N TYR A 129 3.02 4.10 -11.69
CA TYR A 129 2.81 3.02 -12.64
C TYR A 129 3.66 3.21 -13.90
N ARG A 130 3.58 4.38 -14.54
CA ARG A 130 4.38 4.72 -15.72
C ARG A 130 5.89 4.67 -15.47
N TYR A 131 6.31 5.06 -14.28
CA TYR A 131 7.70 5.01 -13.87
C TYR A 131 8.22 3.56 -13.75
N LEU A 132 7.43 2.67 -13.13
CA LEU A 132 7.75 1.26 -12.98
C LEU A 132 7.72 0.51 -14.32
N GLU A 133 6.77 0.84 -15.18
CA GLU A 133 6.67 0.30 -16.55
C GLU A 133 7.92 0.65 -17.38
N LYS A 134 8.36 1.92 -17.35
CA LYS A 134 9.58 2.35 -18.04
C LYS A 134 10.85 1.68 -17.54
N ARG A 135 10.88 1.22 -16.31
CA ARG A 135 11.99 0.46 -15.73
C ARG A 135 11.90 -1.04 -15.96
N GLY A 136 10.83 -1.52 -16.60
CA GLY A 136 10.62 -2.93 -16.83
C GLY A 136 10.27 -3.75 -15.59
N VAL A 137 9.95 -3.07 -14.47
CA VAL A 137 9.56 -3.72 -13.22
C VAL A 137 8.13 -4.27 -13.29
N ILE A 138 7.30 -3.65 -14.12
CA ILE A 138 5.94 -4.11 -14.41
C ILE A 138 5.86 -4.32 -15.92
N VAL A 139 5.47 -5.52 -16.33
CA VAL A 139 5.16 -5.84 -17.73
C VAL A 139 3.64 -5.94 -17.86
N CYS A 140 3.08 -5.10 -18.71
CA CYS A 140 1.67 -5.20 -19.08
C CYS A 140 1.40 -6.42 -19.99
#